data_45939f433977cf606460d7b7b7ca9299
#
_entry.id   45939f433977cf606460d7b7b7ca9299
#
_cell.length_a   1.000
_cell.length_b   1.000
_cell.length_c   1.000
_cell.angle_alpha   90.00
_cell.angle_beta   90.00
_cell.angle_gamma   90.00
#
_symmetry.space_group_name_H-M   'P 1'
#
loop_
_entity.id
_entity.type
_entity.pdbx_description
1 polymer ?
#
loop_
_entity_poly.entity_id
_entity_poly.type
_entity_poly.pdbx_seq_one_letter_code
_entity_poly.pdbx_strand_id
1 'polypeptide(L)'
;LHTPLVREGKYPTFHLADEKFFASLQRRPYFINTSRGETTDTHALLRALDKGQIAQCCIDVWEHEPHIDLELLNRCDIGTPHIAGYSADGKANATRMSLEALSCHFGLNGVFEVLPPQPPQKVIHAASRAEALLSIYNPHIDSHALKTCPSHFEILRGDYPLRREEQAYEFRS
;
A
#
# COMPACT_ATOMS: atom_id res chain seq x y z
N LEU A 1 4.73 3.64 7.44
CA LEU A 1 5.78 2.61 7.48
C LEU A 1 6.04 2.04 6.10
N HIS A 2 7.31 1.71 5.83
CA HIS A 2 7.74 1.06 4.60
C HIS A 2 8.98 0.21 4.90
N THR A 3 8.80 -0.86 5.71
CA THR A 3 9.86 -1.74 6.16
C THR A 3 9.48 -3.20 5.92
N PRO A 4 10.43 -4.12 5.70
CA PRO A 4 10.12 -5.54 5.69
C PRO A 4 9.68 -6.00 7.09
N LEU A 5 8.90 -7.07 7.18
CA LEU A 5 8.59 -7.71 8.45
C LEU A 5 9.76 -8.61 8.87
N VAL A 6 10.37 -8.28 10.00
CA VAL A 6 11.47 -9.04 10.61
C VAL A 6 11.06 -9.32 12.06
N ARG A 7 10.96 -10.60 12.43
CA ARG A 7 10.53 -11.01 13.77
C ARG A 7 11.69 -11.15 14.74
N GLU A 8 12.88 -11.49 14.24
CA GLU A 8 14.08 -11.80 15.04
C GLU A 8 15.31 -11.07 14.48
N GLY A 9 16.39 -11.01 15.26
CA GLY A 9 17.65 -10.40 14.85
C GLY A 9 17.91 -9.03 15.51
N LYS A 10 18.89 -8.31 14.98
CA LYS A 10 19.35 -7.05 15.57
C LYS A 10 18.33 -5.91 15.48
N TYR A 11 17.49 -5.91 14.46
CA TYR A 11 16.52 -4.86 14.19
C TYR A 11 15.17 -5.46 13.84
N PRO A 12 14.43 -6.03 14.80
CA PRO A 12 13.09 -6.57 14.55
C PRO A 12 12.14 -5.43 14.23
N THR A 13 11.19 -5.71 13.34
CA THR A 13 10.16 -4.76 12.92
C THR A 13 8.74 -5.23 13.25
N PHE A 14 8.61 -6.41 13.84
CA PHE A 14 7.34 -6.87 14.40
C PHE A 14 6.89 -5.90 15.50
N HIS A 15 5.68 -5.36 15.38
CA HIS A 15 5.12 -4.33 16.25
C HIS A 15 6.08 -3.13 16.47
N LEU A 16 6.79 -2.74 15.42
CA LEU A 16 7.66 -1.55 15.45
C LEU A 16 6.86 -0.30 15.84
N ALA A 17 5.64 -0.16 15.34
CA ALA A 17 4.70 0.86 15.76
C ALA A 17 3.83 0.33 16.91
N ASP A 18 4.39 0.33 18.10
CA ASP A 18 3.77 -0.03 19.38
C ASP A 18 3.30 1.21 20.16
N GLU A 19 2.81 1.03 21.39
CA GLU A 19 2.41 2.15 22.26
C GLU A 19 3.53 3.15 22.53
N LYS A 20 4.78 2.68 22.68
CA LYS A 20 5.92 3.56 22.95
C LYS A 20 6.23 4.40 21.72
N PHE A 21 6.14 3.81 20.54
CA PHE A 21 6.29 4.53 19.27
C PHE A 21 5.26 5.67 19.19
N PHE A 22 3.97 5.39 19.35
CA PHE A 22 2.93 6.41 19.26
C PHE A 22 3.03 7.46 20.37
N ALA A 23 3.40 7.06 21.59
CA ALA A 23 3.62 7.98 22.71
C ALA A 23 4.83 8.91 22.50
N SER A 24 5.80 8.52 21.68
CA SER A 24 7.00 9.32 21.39
C SER A 24 6.76 10.45 20.36
N LEU A 25 5.63 10.43 19.66
CA LEU A 25 5.33 11.40 18.60
C LEU A 25 5.11 12.79 19.20
N GLN A 26 5.88 13.77 18.70
CA GLN A 26 5.82 15.17 19.17
C GLN A 26 4.72 15.99 18.48
N ARG A 27 4.24 15.51 17.33
CA ARG A 27 3.20 16.14 16.52
C ARG A 27 2.13 15.08 16.25
N ARG A 28 0.97 15.52 15.84
CA ARG A 28 -0.13 14.66 15.41
C ARG A 28 0.00 14.34 13.90
N PRO A 29 0.86 13.40 13.48
CA PRO A 29 1.01 13.08 12.06
C PRO A 29 -0.17 12.27 11.54
N TYR A 30 -0.29 12.19 10.22
CA TYR A 30 -0.96 11.08 9.56
C TYR A 30 -0.07 9.85 9.64
N PHE A 31 -0.62 8.72 10.04
CA PHE A 31 0.09 7.44 10.08
C PHE A 31 -0.27 6.63 8.83
N ILE A 32 0.72 6.25 8.05
CA ILE A 32 0.51 5.46 6.82
C ILE A 32 1.30 4.16 6.94
N ASN A 33 0.62 3.01 6.75
CA ASN A 33 1.28 1.72 6.66
C ASN A 33 0.91 1.01 5.35
N THR A 34 1.91 0.85 4.48
CA THR A 34 1.84 0.12 3.20
C THR A 34 2.92 -0.96 3.11
N SER A 35 3.42 -1.43 4.27
CA SER A 35 4.50 -2.41 4.34
C SER A 35 4.00 -3.82 4.66
N ARG A 36 3.79 -4.12 5.94
CA ARG A 36 3.19 -5.37 6.45
C ARG A 36 2.33 -5.04 7.67
N GLY A 37 1.23 -5.75 7.86
CA GLY A 37 0.29 -5.50 8.95
C GLY A 37 0.96 -5.59 10.31
N GLU A 38 1.68 -6.65 10.56
CA GLU A 38 2.33 -6.95 11.83
C GLU A 38 3.53 -6.03 12.16
N THR A 39 3.85 -5.05 11.31
CA THR A 39 4.77 -3.96 11.70
C THR A 39 4.10 -2.94 12.61
N THR A 40 2.79 -3.00 12.74
CA THR A 40 1.97 -2.14 13.61
C THR A 40 1.16 -3.01 14.56
N ASP A 41 1.18 -2.70 15.84
CA ASP A 41 0.23 -3.22 16.82
C ASP A 41 -1.11 -2.52 16.62
N THR A 42 -2.12 -3.25 16.14
CA THR A 42 -3.47 -2.73 15.85
C THR A 42 -4.10 -2.06 17.06
N HIS A 43 -3.97 -2.67 18.25
CA HIS A 43 -4.54 -2.09 19.48
C HIS A 43 -3.80 -0.81 19.89
N ALA A 44 -2.49 -0.74 19.71
CA ALA A 44 -1.72 0.47 19.99
C ALA A 44 -2.12 1.61 19.04
N LEU A 45 -2.36 1.29 17.77
CA LEU A 45 -2.83 2.25 16.76
C LEU A 45 -4.23 2.80 17.11
N LEU A 46 -5.17 1.93 17.49
CA LEU A 46 -6.50 2.33 17.94
C LEU A 46 -6.42 3.26 19.15
N ARG A 47 -5.61 2.90 20.16
CA ARG A 47 -5.39 3.77 21.33
C ARG A 47 -4.73 5.10 20.97
N ALA A 48 -3.84 5.12 19.97
CA ALA A 48 -3.20 6.35 19.49
C ALA A 48 -4.21 7.29 18.82
N LEU A 49 -5.19 6.75 18.10
CA LEU A 49 -6.33 7.52 17.56
C LEU A 49 -7.18 8.09 18.71
N ASP A 50 -7.51 7.29 19.72
CA ASP A 50 -8.30 7.73 20.88
C ASP A 50 -7.64 8.84 21.67
N LYS A 51 -6.32 8.70 21.90
CA LYS A 51 -5.52 9.69 22.62
C LYS A 51 -5.16 10.92 21.78
N GLY A 52 -5.52 10.94 20.50
CA GLY A 52 -5.16 12.01 19.58
C GLY A 52 -3.66 12.16 19.34
N GLN A 53 -2.88 11.09 19.51
CA GLN A 53 -1.44 11.06 19.25
C GLN A 53 -1.13 11.13 17.76
N ILE A 54 -2.04 10.66 16.92
CA ILE A 54 -2.04 10.81 15.47
C ILE A 54 -3.29 11.55 15.01
N ALA A 55 -3.23 12.22 13.87
CA ALA A 55 -4.38 12.94 13.32
C ALA A 55 -5.37 11.96 12.69
N GLN A 56 -4.86 11.01 11.91
CA GLN A 56 -5.61 9.97 11.21
C GLN A 56 -4.65 8.90 10.67
N CYS A 57 -5.17 7.81 10.11
CA CYS A 57 -4.33 6.78 9.49
C CYS A 57 -4.86 6.31 8.13
N CYS A 58 -3.90 5.88 7.29
CA CYS A 58 -4.15 5.20 6.02
C CYS A 58 -3.48 3.82 6.08
N ILE A 59 -4.27 2.76 5.94
CA ILE A 59 -3.82 1.39 6.16
C ILE A 59 -4.11 0.55 4.91
N ASP A 60 -3.06 0.01 4.31
CA ASP A 60 -3.17 -0.93 3.19
C ASP A 60 -2.93 -2.37 3.63
N VAL A 61 -2.20 -2.56 4.72
CA VAL A 61 -1.77 -3.86 5.24
C VAL A 61 -2.25 -4.04 6.68
N TRP A 62 -2.73 -5.23 7.02
CA TRP A 62 -3.46 -5.48 8.26
C TRP A 62 -2.88 -6.67 9.01
N GLU A 63 -3.00 -6.68 10.32
CA GLU A 63 -2.81 -7.92 11.07
C GLU A 63 -3.93 -8.90 10.73
N HIS A 64 -3.60 -10.18 10.69
CA HIS A 64 -4.53 -11.30 10.47
C HIS A 64 -5.28 -11.29 9.13
N GLU A 65 -4.71 -10.70 8.07
CA GLU A 65 -5.30 -10.82 6.73
C GLU A 65 -5.65 -12.27 6.37
N PRO A 66 -6.82 -12.53 5.77
CA PRO A 66 -7.87 -11.60 5.33
C PRO A 66 -8.89 -11.21 6.43
N HIS A 67 -8.75 -11.69 7.66
CA HIS A 67 -9.64 -11.45 8.79
C HIS A 67 -9.22 -10.20 9.56
N ILE A 68 -9.35 -9.06 8.90
CA ILE A 68 -8.85 -7.77 9.41
C ILE A 68 -9.70 -7.23 10.56
N ASP A 69 -9.11 -6.35 11.36
CA ASP A 69 -9.80 -5.65 12.45
C ASP A 69 -10.80 -4.63 11.88
N LEU A 70 -12.10 -4.86 12.17
CA LEU A 70 -13.19 -4.03 11.63
C LEU A 70 -13.30 -2.68 12.35
N GLU A 71 -12.86 -2.58 13.60
CA GLU A 71 -12.83 -1.30 14.31
C GLU A 71 -11.79 -0.39 13.68
N LEU A 72 -10.58 -0.89 13.43
CA LEU A 72 -9.54 -0.14 12.74
C LEU A 72 -9.97 0.25 11.32
N LEU A 73 -10.59 -0.69 10.56
CA LEU A 73 -11.08 -0.41 9.22
C LEU A 73 -12.09 0.74 9.20
N ASN A 74 -13.02 0.78 10.15
CA ASN A 74 -14.02 1.83 10.23
C ASN A 74 -13.44 3.17 10.67
N ARG A 75 -12.37 3.16 11.45
CA ARG A 75 -11.75 4.37 12.02
C ARG A 75 -10.66 4.97 11.15
N CYS A 76 -10.01 4.20 10.28
CA CYS A 76 -9.01 4.75 9.36
C CYS A 76 -9.67 5.63 8.29
N ASP A 77 -8.95 6.66 7.85
CA ASP A 77 -9.38 7.53 6.75
C ASP A 77 -9.45 6.71 5.44
N ILE A 78 -8.37 6.04 5.11
CA ILE A 78 -8.28 5.14 3.95
C ILE A 78 -7.84 3.76 4.43
N GLY A 79 -8.65 2.73 4.12
CA GLY A 79 -8.33 1.33 4.33
C GLY A 79 -8.43 0.56 3.02
N THR A 80 -7.35 -0.04 2.56
CA THR A 80 -7.30 -0.76 1.27
C THR A 80 -6.88 -2.22 1.46
N PRO A 81 -7.25 -3.15 0.53
CA PRO A 81 -7.06 -4.58 0.73
C PRO A 81 -5.67 -5.07 0.27
N HIS A 82 -4.59 -4.48 0.80
CA HIS A 82 -3.19 -4.83 0.52
C HIS A 82 -2.85 -4.75 -0.99
N ILE A 83 -3.11 -3.59 -1.58
CA ILE A 83 -2.99 -3.32 -3.02
C ILE A 83 -2.00 -2.19 -3.36
N ALA A 84 -1.29 -1.64 -2.39
CA ALA A 84 -0.35 -0.53 -2.63
C ALA A 84 0.69 -0.86 -3.71
N GLY A 85 1.18 -2.11 -3.74
CA GLY A 85 2.11 -2.61 -4.76
C GLY A 85 1.47 -3.21 -6.02
N TYR A 86 0.16 -3.04 -6.25
CA TYR A 86 -0.59 -3.75 -7.31
C TYR A 86 -0.65 -3.02 -8.64
N SER A 87 0.13 -1.94 -8.84
CA SER A 87 0.29 -1.37 -10.17
C SER A 87 0.88 -2.39 -11.15
N ALA A 88 0.50 -2.31 -12.42
CA ALA A 88 1.09 -3.16 -13.45
C ALA A 88 2.59 -2.86 -13.63
N ASP A 89 2.99 -1.61 -13.39
CA ASP A 89 4.38 -1.17 -13.38
C ASP A 89 5.16 -1.84 -12.25
N GLY A 90 4.63 -1.84 -11.03
CA GLY A 90 5.24 -2.50 -9.87
C GLY A 90 5.37 -4.01 -10.08
N LYS A 91 4.32 -4.67 -10.57
CA LYS A 91 4.33 -6.11 -10.89
C LYS A 91 5.37 -6.46 -11.98
N ALA A 92 5.41 -5.69 -13.06
CA ALA A 92 6.39 -5.86 -14.13
C ALA A 92 7.82 -5.66 -13.62
N ASN A 93 8.05 -4.62 -12.82
CA ASN A 93 9.35 -4.34 -12.21
C ASN A 93 9.80 -5.45 -11.25
N ALA A 94 8.91 -5.95 -10.41
CA ALA A 94 9.22 -7.08 -9.50
C ALA A 94 9.61 -8.35 -10.28
N THR A 95 8.89 -8.67 -11.36
CA THR A 95 9.21 -9.79 -12.25
C THR A 95 10.57 -9.59 -12.91
N ARG A 96 10.85 -8.40 -13.47
CA ARG A 96 12.13 -8.08 -14.10
C ARG A 96 13.30 -8.22 -13.12
N MET A 97 13.18 -7.65 -11.91
CA MET A 97 14.21 -7.75 -10.87
C MET A 97 14.47 -9.21 -10.45
N SER A 98 13.42 -10.03 -10.36
CA SER A 98 13.55 -11.44 -10.02
C SER A 98 14.28 -12.22 -11.12
N LEU A 99 13.97 -11.95 -12.38
CA LEU A 99 14.65 -12.56 -13.54
C LEU A 99 16.12 -12.11 -13.62
N GLU A 100 16.42 -10.86 -13.36
CA GLU A 100 17.78 -10.32 -13.32
C GLU A 100 18.61 -10.98 -12.20
N ALA A 101 18.04 -11.11 -11.00
CA ALA A 101 18.70 -11.77 -9.88
C ALA A 101 18.97 -13.26 -10.17
N LEU A 102 18.00 -13.95 -10.75
CA LEU A 102 18.13 -15.35 -11.16
C LEU A 102 19.22 -15.51 -12.24
N SER A 103 19.19 -14.65 -13.25
CA SER A 103 20.18 -14.62 -14.33
C SER A 103 21.60 -14.42 -13.79
N CYS A 104 21.76 -13.45 -12.88
CA CYS A 104 23.04 -13.20 -12.22
C CYS A 104 23.51 -14.44 -11.43
N HIS A 105 22.64 -15.08 -10.67
CA HIS A 105 22.96 -16.25 -9.85
C HIS A 105 23.44 -17.43 -10.68
N PHE A 106 22.81 -17.68 -11.83
CA PHE A 106 23.16 -18.80 -12.71
C PHE A 106 24.17 -18.44 -13.82
N GLY A 107 24.71 -17.21 -13.83
CA GLY A 107 25.65 -16.77 -14.88
C GLY A 107 25.03 -16.71 -16.27
N LEU A 108 23.72 -16.52 -16.38
CA LEU A 108 23.00 -16.40 -17.63
C LEU A 108 23.13 -14.96 -18.17
N ASN A 109 23.48 -14.85 -19.45
CA ASN A 109 23.53 -13.55 -20.13
C ASN A 109 22.18 -13.27 -20.81
N GLY A 110 21.22 -12.76 -20.06
CA GLY A 110 19.89 -12.43 -20.56
C GLY A 110 19.51 -10.97 -20.26
N VAL A 111 18.94 -10.29 -21.26
CA VAL A 111 18.21 -9.03 -21.05
C VAL A 111 16.74 -9.39 -21.00
N PHE A 112 16.08 -9.07 -19.88
CA PHE A 112 14.65 -9.38 -19.68
C PHE A 112 13.84 -8.11 -19.85
N GLU A 113 13.10 -8.01 -20.93
CA GLU A 113 12.15 -6.93 -21.15
C GLU A 113 10.76 -7.37 -20.64
N VAL A 114 10.39 -6.89 -19.46
CA VAL A 114 9.07 -7.11 -18.87
C VAL A 114 8.36 -5.77 -18.85
N LEU A 115 7.48 -5.57 -19.81
CA LEU A 115 6.72 -4.32 -19.95
C LEU A 115 5.30 -4.50 -19.45
N PRO A 116 4.79 -3.53 -18.68
CA PRO A 116 3.39 -3.54 -18.28
C PRO A 116 2.49 -3.20 -19.48
N PRO A 117 1.23 -3.66 -19.52
CA PRO A 117 0.30 -3.35 -20.59
C PRO A 117 0.05 -1.84 -20.69
N GLN A 118 -0.29 -1.34 -21.88
CA GLN A 118 -0.60 0.07 -22.07
C GLN A 118 -1.86 0.47 -21.28
N PRO A 119 -1.93 1.71 -20.76
CA PRO A 119 -3.15 2.19 -20.14
C PRO A 119 -4.27 2.32 -21.17
N PRO A 120 -5.54 2.14 -20.78
CA PRO A 120 -6.68 2.32 -21.70
C PRO A 120 -6.73 3.71 -22.34
N GLN A 121 -6.29 4.72 -21.60
CA GLN A 121 -6.20 6.12 -22.07
C GLN A 121 -4.84 6.66 -21.64
N LYS A 122 -4.05 7.17 -22.59
CA LYS A 122 -2.71 7.67 -22.34
C LYS A 122 -2.68 9.14 -21.89
N VAL A 123 -3.62 9.94 -22.38
CA VAL A 123 -3.68 11.38 -22.09
C VAL A 123 -4.72 11.64 -21.02
N ILE A 124 -4.32 12.36 -19.96
CA ILE A 124 -5.19 12.80 -18.88
C ILE A 124 -5.30 14.31 -18.93
N HIS A 125 -6.54 14.82 -19.01
CA HIS A 125 -6.85 16.23 -18.91
C HIS A 125 -7.23 16.55 -17.46
N ALA A 126 -6.50 17.47 -16.81
CA ALA A 126 -6.76 17.86 -15.44
C ALA A 126 -6.29 19.29 -15.18
N ALA A 127 -7.02 20.04 -14.35
CA ALA A 127 -6.67 21.40 -13.97
C ALA A 127 -5.48 21.48 -13.00
N SER A 128 -5.11 20.37 -12.35
CA SER A 128 -3.97 20.29 -11.43
C SER A 128 -3.35 18.89 -11.45
N ARG A 129 -2.07 18.82 -11.00
CA ARG A 129 -1.40 17.52 -10.83
C ARG A 129 -2.12 16.62 -9.83
N ALA A 130 -2.69 17.17 -8.76
CA ALA A 130 -3.44 16.39 -7.77
C ALA A 130 -4.68 15.75 -8.38
N GLU A 131 -5.43 16.48 -9.19
CA GLU A 131 -6.58 15.96 -9.94
C GLU A 131 -6.16 14.87 -10.93
N ALA A 132 -5.06 15.10 -11.67
CA ALA A 132 -4.50 14.09 -12.58
C ALA A 132 -4.14 12.79 -11.85
N LEU A 133 -3.46 12.87 -10.70
CA LEU A 133 -3.12 11.71 -9.90
C LEU A 133 -4.36 10.97 -9.38
N LEU A 134 -5.36 11.69 -8.89
CA LEU A 134 -6.62 11.11 -8.42
C LEU A 134 -7.44 10.48 -9.56
N SER A 135 -7.30 10.96 -10.81
CA SER A 135 -7.93 10.33 -11.97
C SER A 135 -7.26 9.02 -12.39
N ILE A 136 -5.93 8.89 -12.13
CA ILE A 136 -5.22 7.61 -12.31
C ILE A 136 -5.62 6.62 -11.22
N TYR A 137 -5.62 7.09 -9.97
CA TYR A 137 -5.90 6.26 -8.81
C TYR A 137 -6.48 7.08 -7.66
N ASN A 138 -7.71 6.76 -7.32
CA ASN A 138 -8.38 7.31 -6.15
C ASN A 138 -8.55 6.23 -5.07
N PRO A 139 -7.73 6.22 -4.00
CA PRO A 139 -7.77 5.18 -2.97
C PRO A 139 -9.08 5.14 -2.17
N HIS A 140 -9.88 6.21 -2.20
CA HIS A 140 -11.18 6.22 -1.55
C HIS A 140 -12.17 5.24 -2.19
N ILE A 141 -12.02 4.91 -3.48
CA ILE A 141 -12.87 3.91 -4.17
C ILE A 141 -12.64 2.53 -3.55
N ASP A 142 -11.37 2.11 -3.43
CA ASP A 142 -11.01 0.82 -2.84
C ASP A 142 -11.33 0.79 -1.34
N SER A 143 -11.09 1.89 -0.64
CA SER A 143 -11.45 2.03 0.77
C SER A 143 -12.95 1.88 0.99
N HIS A 144 -13.77 2.51 0.15
CA HIS A 144 -15.22 2.37 0.22
C HIS A 144 -15.67 0.93 -0.05
N ALA A 145 -15.11 0.29 -1.07
CA ALA A 145 -15.42 -1.11 -1.39
C ALA A 145 -15.10 -2.05 -0.23
N LEU A 146 -13.91 -1.91 0.38
CA LEU A 146 -13.50 -2.73 1.52
C LEU A 146 -14.37 -2.46 2.75
N LYS A 147 -14.67 -1.18 3.07
CA LYS A 147 -15.54 -0.81 4.20
C LYS A 147 -16.97 -1.31 4.01
N THR A 148 -17.46 -1.36 2.77
CA THR A 148 -18.81 -1.84 2.47
C THR A 148 -18.91 -3.36 2.60
N CYS A 149 -17.88 -4.09 2.18
CA CYS A 149 -17.87 -5.55 2.26
C CYS A 149 -16.50 -6.10 2.67
N PRO A 150 -16.14 -6.05 3.97
CA PRO A 150 -14.83 -6.49 4.47
C PRO A 150 -14.54 -7.98 4.18
N SER A 151 -15.57 -8.82 4.09
CA SER A 151 -15.42 -10.24 3.74
C SER A 151 -14.94 -10.49 2.30
N HIS A 152 -14.97 -9.46 1.44
CA HIS A 152 -14.45 -9.52 0.08
C HIS A 152 -12.97 -9.14 -0.02
N PHE A 153 -12.23 -9.06 1.09
CA PHE A 153 -10.83 -8.65 1.10
C PHE A 153 -9.99 -9.35 0.01
N GLU A 154 -10.05 -10.68 -0.06
CA GLU A 154 -9.29 -11.46 -1.04
C GLU A 154 -9.79 -11.26 -2.48
N ILE A 155 -11.09 -11.11 -2.67
CA ILE A 155 -11.70 -10.86 -4.00
C ILE A 155 -11.25 -9.50 -4.51
N LEU A 156 -11.36 -8.44 -3.68
CA LEU A 156 -10.94 -7.08 -4.02
C LEU A 156 -9.45 -7.01 -4.36
N ARG A 157 -8.64 -7.83 -3.71
CA ARG A 157 -7.21 -7.94 -3.95
C ARG A 157 -6.88 -8.81 -5.17
N GLY A 158 -7.53 -9.97 -5.31
CA GLY A 158 -7.27 -10.95 -6.37
C GLY A 158 -7.69 -10.46 -7.75
N ASP A 159 -8.86 -9.85 -7.84
CA ASP A 159 -9.45 -9.33 -9.07
C ASP A 159 -9.14 -7.85 -9.31
N TYR A 160 -8.05 -7.34 -8.68
CA TYR A 160 -7.68 -5.93 -8.73
C TYR A 160 -7.48 -5.46 -10.18
N PRO A 161 -8.17 -4.38 -10.61
CA PRO A 161 -8.13 -3.92 -11.99
C PRO A 161 -6.75 -3.39 -12.40
N LEU A 162 -6.54 -3.29 -13.71
CA LEU A 162 -5.32 -2.73 -14.27
C LEU A 162 -5.14 -1.28 -13.79
N ARG A 163 -4.08 -1.04 -13.03
CA ARG A 163 -3.62 0.29 -12.64
C ARG A 163 -2.21 0.51 -13.16
N ARG A 164 -1.99 1.64 -13.84
CA ARG A 164 -0.67 2.10 -14.25
C ARG A 164 -0.21 3.23 -13.33
N GLU A 165 1.09 3.46 -13.27
CA GLU A 165 1.68 4.56 -12.52
C GLU A 165 1.78 5.83 -13.37
N GLU A 166 2.05 6.99 -12.72
CA GLU A 166 2.07 8.34 -13.32
C GLU A 166 2.87 8.41 -14.63
N GLN A 167 4.00 7.73 -14.71
CA GLN A 167 4.88 7.74 -15.88
C GLN A 167 4.26 7.11 -17.14
N ALA A 168 3.15 6.39 -17.00
CA ALA A 168 2.44 5.82 -18.14
C ALA A 168 1.52 6.82 -18.86
N TYR A 169 1.37 8.03 -18.31
CA TYR A 169 0.39 9.01 -18.76
C TYR A 169 1.03 10.34 -19.16
N GLU A 170 0.37 11.05 -20.06
CA GLU A 170 0.66 12.42 -20.44
C GLU A 170 -0.40 13.34 -19.85
N PHE A 171 0.03 14.33 -19.04
CA PHE A 171 -0.90 15.30 -18.45
C PHE A 171 -1.05 16.52 -19.36
N ARG A 172 -2.29 16.95 -19.56
CA ARG A 172 -2.63 18.17 -20.31
C ARG A 172 -3.66 18.98 -19.52
N SER A 173 -3.41 20.26 -19.43
CA SER A 173 -4.36 21.26 -18.86
C SER A 173 -5.44 21.64 -19.87
#